data_71ae79dce07b1f7e7c386e4a408edd5a
#
_entry.id   71ae79dce07b1f7e7c386e4a408edd5a
#
_cell.length_a   1.000
_cell.length_b   1.000
_cell.length_c   1.000
_cell.angle_alpha   90.00
_cell.angle_beta   90.00
_cell.angle_gamma   90.00
#
_symmetry.space_group_name_H-M   'P 1'
#
loop_
_entity.id
_entity.type
_entity.pdbx_description
1 polymer ?
#
loop_
_entity_poly.entity_id
_entity_poly.type
_entity_poly.pdbx_seq_one_letter_code
_entity_poly.pdbx_strand_id
1 'polypeptide(L)'
;MNIILMGPPGAGKGTQAAKLVEKYGLKQISTGDLFRKAIKEETKFGVIAKYFISFGYLVPDDFTIQMIQEYLEENINTEEFKNGFILDGFPRTIIQARKLADICSMFNFKIDAVINLDIPEDVLVKRLSGRRTCADCGKSYHIVYNPPKKEGVCDVCGGELTQRSDESEEAVQVRIDTYNKQTKPLIDYYTMLGELT
;
A
#
# COMPACT_ATOMS: atom_id res chain seq x y z
N MET A 1 4.18 12.79 -12.79
CA MET A 1 5.15 11.70 -12.49
C MET A 1 4.42 10.59 -11.75
N ASN A 2 4.41 9.37 -12.29
CA ASN A 2 3.65 8.24 -11.74
C ASN A 2 4.61 7.15 -11.30
N ILE A 3 4.57 6.77 -10.02
CA ILE A 3 5.55 5.88 -9.39
C ILE A 3 4.85 4.67 -8.80
N ILE A 4 5.46 3.49 -8.92
CA ILE A 4 5.10 2.31 -8.16
C ILE A 4 6.09 2.12 -7.02
N LEU A 5 5.61 1.98 -5.79
CA LEU A 5 6.43 1.58 -4.64
C LEU A 5 6.20 0.10 -4.33
N MET A 6 7.25 -0.69 -4.53
CA MET A 6 7.31 -2.10 -4.23
C MET A 6 8.12 -2.38 -2.95
N GLY A 7 7.97 -3.57 -2.44
CA GLY A 7 8.72 -4.06 -1.27
C GLY A 7 7.84 -4.82 -0.29
N PRO A 8 8.45 -5.60 0.63
CA PRO A 8 7.72 -6.43 1.58
C PRO A 8 6.86 -5.61 2.55
N PRO A 9 5.90 -6.25 3.25
CA PRO A 9 5.19 -5.61 4.35
C PRO A 9 6.21 -5.17 5.42
N GLY A 10 6.05 -3.95 5.95
CA GLY A 10 7.02 -3.38 6.91
C GLY A 10 8.24 -2.69 6.29
N ALA A 11 8.43 -2.70 4.97
CA ALA A 11 9.57 -2.06 4.30
C ALA A 11 9.60 -0.52 4.42
N GLY A 12 8.48 0.11 4.79
CA GLY A 12 8.40 1.56 4.92
C GLY A 12 7.83 2.28 3.70
N LYS A 13 7.17 1.56 2.77
CA LYS A 13 6.54 2.14 1.57
C LYS A 13 5.71 3.38 1.87
N GLY A 14 4.75 3.29 2.77
CA GLY A 14 3.89 4.42 3.12
C GLY A 14 4.65 5.60 3.72
N THR A 15 5.75 5.36 4.46
CA THR A 15 6.62 6.42 4.99
C THR A 15 7.37 7.14 3.87
N GLN A 16 7.87 6.40 2.89
CA GLN A 16 8.54 6.98 1.73
C GLN A 16 7.54 7.67 0.80
N ALA A 17 6.36 7.06 0.60
CA ALA A 17 5.27 7.70 -0.15
C ALA A 17 4.91 9.07 0.43
N ALA A 18 4.73 9.18 1.74
CA ALA A 18 4.40 10.45 2.41
C ALA A 18 5.47 11.53 2.15
N LYS A 19 6.76 11.17 2.18
CA LYS A 19 7.86 12.11 1.86
C LYS A 19 7.86 12.54 0.40
N LEU A 20 7.54 11.62 -0.52
CA LEU A 20 7.43 11.94 -1.95
C LEU A 20 6.21 12.83 -2.23
N VAL A 21 5.09 12.57 -1.56
CA VAL A 21 3.89 13.43 -1.62
C VAL A 21 4.24 14.84 -1.15
N GLU A 22 4.88 14.99 0.00
CA GLU A 22 5.28 16.29 0.55
C GLU A 22 6.24 17.04 -0.39
N LYS A 23 7.22 16.33 -0.96
CA LYS A 23 8.26 16.94 -1.78
C LYS A 23 7.81 17.30 -3.20
N TYR A 24 6.97 16.44 -3.81
CA TYR A 24 6.63 16.56 -5.24
C TYR A 24 5.15 16.83 -5.49
N GLY A 25 4.32 16.88 -4.46
CA GLY A 25 2.88 17.12 -4.59
C GLY A 25 2.13 15.98 -5.29
N LEU A 26 2.64 14.74 -5.19
CA LEU A 26 2.04 13.57 -5.81
C LEU A 26 0.81 13.10 -5.02
N LYS A 27 -0.16 12.46 -5.70
CA LYS A 27 -1.27 11.80 -5.01
C LYS A 27 -0.87 10.37 -4.63
N GLN A 28 -0.96 10.00 -3.35
CA GLN A 28 -0.78 8.60 -2.94
C GLN A 28 -2.08 7.82 -3.14
N ILE A 29 -1.97 6.68 -3.82
CA ILE A 29 -3.02 5.67 -3.98
C ILE A 29 -2.55 4.42 -3.24
N SER A 30 -3.06 4.20 -2.04
CA SER A 30 -2.73 3.03 -1.22
C SER A 30 -3.89 2.03 -1.27
N THR A 31 -3.70 0.88 -1.91
CA THR A 31 -4.73 -0.18 -1.93
C THR A 31 -5.10 -0.63 -0.52
N GLY A 32 -4.13 -0.68 0.39
CA GLY A 32 -4.41 -1.00 1.79
C GLY A 32 -5.35 0.01 2.46
N ASP A 33 -5.21 1.30 2.17
CA ASP A 33 -6.08 2.34 2.73
C ASP A 33 -7.44 2.34 2.06
N LEU A 34 -7.50 2.13 0.75
CA LEU A 34 -8.77 1.98 0.02
C LEU A 34 -9.59 0.82 0.58
N PHE A 35 -8.98 -0.35 0.77
CA PHE A 35 -9.68 -1.50 1.36
C PHE A 35 -10.08 -1.25 2.82
N ARG A 36 -9.23 -0.63 3.64
CA ARG A 36 -9.59 -0.29 5.03
C ARG A 36 -10.77 0.68 5.10
N LYS A 37 -10.80 1.68 4.20
CA LYS A 37 -11.93 2.57 4.06
C LYS A 37 -13.20 1.79 3.68
N ALA A 38 -13.11 0.94 2.64
CA ALA A 38 -14.21 0.11 2.19
C ALA A 38 -14.75 -0.82 3.30
N ILE A 39 -13.86 -1.39 4.14
CA ILE A 39 -14.24 -2.21 5.29
C ILE A 39 -14.99 -1.38 6.34
N LYS A 40 -14.49 -0.17 6.65
CA LYS A 40 -15.13 0.74 7.61
C LYS A 40 -16.51 1.20 7.15
N GLU A 41 -16.67 1.41 5.85
CA GLU A 41 -17.92 1.82 5.20
C GLU A 41 -18.82 0.64 4.82
N GLU A 42 -18.43 -0.59 5.15
CA GLU A 42 -19.16 -1.83 4.88
C GLU A 42 -19.59 -2.01 3.41
N THR A 43 -18.79 -1.50 2.49
CA THR A 43 -19.07 -1.63 1.05
C THR A 43 -18.93 -3.08 0.59
N LYS A 44 -19.43 -3.39 -0.62
CA LYS A 44 -19.27 -4.72 -1.25
C LYS A 44 -17.79 -5.17 -1.29
N PHE A 45 -16.88 -4.28 -1.65
CA PHE A 45 -15.43 -4.57 -1.63
C PHE A 45 -14.91 -4.77 -0.20
N GLY A 46 -15.42 -4.00 0.76
CA GLY A 46 -15.01 -4.07 2.16
C GLY A 46 -15.37 -5.40 2.81
N VAL A 47 -16.56 -5.93 2.55
CA VAL A 47 -16.99 -7.24 3.08
C VAL A 47 -16.06 -8.36 2.61
N ILE A 48 -15.70 -8.36 1.31
CA ILE A 48 -14.78 -9.35 0.74
C ILE A 48 -13.35 -9.13 1.28
N ALA A 49 -12.87 -7.89 1.26
CA ALA A 49 -11.52 -7.56 1.69
C ALA A 49 -11.24 -7.89 3.16
N LYS A 50 -12.22 -7.71 4.04
CA LYS A 50 -12.12 -7.99 5.46
C LYS A 50 -11.65 -9.42 5.74
N TYR A 51 -12.22 -10.40 5.03
CA TYR A 51 -11.83 -11.80 5.18
C TYR A 51 -10.35 -12.02 4.83
N PHE A 52 -9.92 -11.60 3.63
CA PHE A 52 -8.55 -11.84 3.19
C PHE A 52 -7.51 -11.07 4.01
N ILE A 53 -7.77 -9.80 4.30
CA ILE A 53 -6.83 -8.93 5.01
C ILE A 53 -6.62 -9.40 6.45
N SER A 54 -7.68 -9.81 7.17
CA SER A 54 -7.56 -10.24 8.57
C SER A 54 -6.65 -11.47 8.74
N PHE A 55 -6.51 -12.30 7.71
CA PHE A 55 -5.61 -13.45 7.71
C PHE A 55 -4.26 -13.19 7.01
N GLY A 56 -3.98 -11.96 6.58
CA GLY A 56 -2.73 -11.60 5.92
C GLY A 56 -2.64 -11.96 4.43
N TYR A 57 -3.73 -12.42 3.81
CA TYR A 57 -3.79 -12.74 2.38
C TYR A 57 -4.04 -11.51 1.52
N LEU A 58 -3.74 -11.62 0.22
CA LEU A 58 -4.16 -10.62 -0.76
C LEU A 58 -5.66 -10.77 -1.05
N VAL A 59 -6.33 -9.64 -1.24
CA VAL A 59 -7.66 -9.62 -1.85
C VAL A 59 -7.52 -10.12 -3.29
N PRO A 60 -8.45 -10.95 -3.81
CA PRO A 60 -8.35 -11.48 -5.17
C PRO A 60 -8.13 -10.39 -6.21
N ASP A 61 -7.34 -10.73 -7.25
CA ASP A 61 -6.86 -9.78 -8.26
C ASP A 61 -8.00 -8.99 -8.91
N ASP A 62 -9.08 -9.65 -9.31
CA ASP A 62 -10.20 -9.02 -10.00
C ASP A 62 -10.83 -7.89 -9.17
N PHE A 63 -11.01 -8.10 -7.86
CA PHE A 63 -11.55 -7.07 -6.96
C PHE A 63 -10.56 -5.92 -6.75
N THR A 64 -9.26 -6.25 -6.64
CA THR A 64 -8.22 -5.24 -6.47
C THR A 64 -8.07 -4.37 -7.72
N ILE A 65 -8.08 -4.99 -8.89
CA ILE A 65 -8.00 -4.32 -10.19
C ILE A 65 -9.23 -3.42 -10.39
N GLN A 66 -10.42 -3.95 -10.16
CA GLN A 66 -11.66 -3.20 -10.29
C GLN A 66 -11.67 -1.97 -9.37
N MET A 67 -11.27 -2.12 -8.10
CA MET A 67 -11.18 -1.00 -7.15
C MET A 67 -10.22 0.10 -7.63
N ILE A 68 -9.06 -0.26 -8.14
CA ILE A 68 -8.08 0.71 -8.65
C ILE A 68 -8.61 1.40 -9.90
N GLN A 69 -9.24 0.65 -10.80
CA GLN A 69 -9.82 1.22 -12.02
C GLN A 69 -10.93 2.22 -11.68
N GLU A 70 -11.91 1.84 -10.86
CA GLU A 70 -12.99 2.74 -10.42
C GLU A 70 -12.43 4.00 -9.74
N TYR A 71 -11.43 3.83 -8.85
CA TYR A 71 -10.79 4.96 -8.19
C TYR A 71 -10.11 5.92 -9.18
N LEU A 72 -9.43 5.40 -10.19
CA LEU A 72 -8.78 6.21 -11.22
C LEU A 72 -9.82 6.88 -12.13
N GLU A 73 -10.88 6.19 -12.54
CA GLU A 73 -11.98 6.76 -13.34
C GLU A 73 -12.57 8.02 -12.68
N GLU A 74 -12.77 7.98 -11.37
CA GLU A 74 -13.35 9.09 -10.63
C GLU A 74 -12.38 10.24 -10.38
N ASN A 75 -11.08 9.97 -10.28
CA ASN A 75 -10.15 10.91 -9.68
C ASN A 75 -9.03 11.39 -10.60
N ILE A 76 -8.64 10.65 -11.65
CA ILE A 76 -7.41 10.89 -12.44
C ILE A 76 -7.36 12.30 -13.07
N ASN A 77 -8.52 12.88 -13.38
CA ASN A 77 -8.64 14.21 -13.99
C ASN A 77 -8.81 15.36 -12.97
N THR A 78 -8.69 15.07 -11.67
CA THR A 78 -8.82 16.09 -10.63
C THR A 78 -7.50 16.84 -10.41
N GLU A 79 -7.56 18.04 -9.79
CA GLU A 79 -6.40 18.84 -9.41
C GLU A 79 -5.40 18.08 -8.52
N GLU A 80 -5.87 17.11 -7.74
CA GLU A 80 -5.02 16.30 -6.86
C GLU A 80 -4.05 15.41 -7.64
N PHE A 81 -4.36 15.08 -8.89
CA PHE A 81 -3.55 14.23 -9.77
C PHE A 81 -2.66 15.00 -10.74
N LYS A 82 -2.72 16.33 -10.77
CA LYS A 82 -1.98 17.16 -11.75
C LYS A 82 -0.47 16.93 -11.77
N ASN A 83 0.13 16.60 -10.64
CA ASN A 83 1.56 16.31 -10.53
C ASN A 83 1.88 14.82 -10.71
N GLY A 84 0.85 13.98 -10.83
CA GLY A 84 0.93 12.52 -10.89
C GLY A 84 0.66 11.84 -9.55
N PHE A 85 1.00 10.56 -9.46
CA PHE A 85 0.63 9.75 -8.31
C PHE A 85 1.66 8.68 -7.93
N ILE A 86 1.46 8.09 -6.76
CA ILE A 86 2.24 6.96 -6.25
C ILE A 86 1.26 5.81 -5.99
N LEU A 87 1.50 4.66 -6.63
CA LEU A 87 0.83 3.40 -6.31
C LEU A 87 1.57 2.73 -5.14
N ASP A 88 0.92 2.62 -3.99
CA ASP A 88 1.43 1.94 -2.80
C ASP A 88 0.63 0.67 -2.55
N GLY A 89 1.29 -0.47 -2.72
CA GLY A 89 0.69 -1.79 -2.54
C GLY A 89 -0.13 -2.29 -3.74
N PHE A 90 0.06 -1.71 -4.91
CA PHE A 90 -0.42 -2.18 -6.21
C PHE A 90 0.61 -1.84 -7.29
N PRO A 91 0.93 -2.76 -8.22
CA PRO A 91 0.48 -4.15 -8.24
C PRO A 91 1.19 -5.02 -7.19
N ARG A 92 0.58 -6.18 -6.85
CA ARG A 92 1.17 -7.20 -5.97
C ARG A 92 1.27 -8.58 -6.62
N THR A 93 0.74 -8.74 -7.82
CA THR A 93 0.83 -9.96 -8.63
C THR A 93 1.14 -9.63 -10.08
N ILE A 94 1.66 -10.60 -10.84
CA ILE A 94 1.91 -10.45 -12.29
C ILE A 94 0.61 -10.13 -13.04
N ILE A 95 -0.52 -10.70 -12.60
CA ILE A 95 -1.83 -10.43 -13.21
C ILE A 95 -2.18 -8.96 -13.03
N GLN A 96 -2.04 -8.43 -11.82
CA GLN A 96 -2.27 -7.02 -11.54
C GLN A 96 -1.33 -6.10 -12.33
N ALA A 97 -0.05 -6.46 -12.48
CA ALA A 97 0.91 -5.67 -13.25
C ALA A 97 0.54 -5.58 -14.73
N ARG A 98 0.12 -6.69 -15.32
CA ARG A 98 -0.36 -6.72 -16.72
C ARG A 98 -1.63 -5.87 -16.88
N LYS A 99 -2.56 -5.99 -15.95
CA LYS A 99 -3.78 -5.18 -15.97
C LYS A 99 -3.52 -3.70 -15.73
N LEU A 100 -2.50 -3.36 -14.94
CA LEU A 100 -2.08 -1.96 -14.80
C LEU A 100 -1.61 -1.38 -16.15
N ALA A 101 -0.93 -2.14 -17.01
CA ALA A 101 -0.56 -1.70 -18.34
C ALA A 101 -1.80 -1.37 -19.22
N ASP A 102 -2.85 -2.22 -19.13
CA ASP A 102 -4.13 -1.93 -19.80
C ASP A 102 -4.77 -0.63 -19.27
N ILE A 103 -4.77 -0.44 -17.95
CA ILE A 103 -5.28 0.76 -17.27
C ILE A 103 -4.47 2.01 -17.68
N CYS A 104 -3.15 1.91 -17.73
CA CYS A 104 -2.28 3.00 -18.21
C CYS A 104 -2.67 3.44 -19.63
N SER A 105 -2.93 2.49 -20.51
CA SER A 105 -3.36 2.78 -21.88
C SER A 105 -4.76 3.40 -21.92
N MET A 106 -5.69 2.91 -21.11
CA MET A 106 -7.07 3.40 -21.05
C MET A 106 -7.14 4.87 -20.61
N PHE A 107 -6.36 5.26 -19.60
CA PHE A 107 -6.35 6.61 -19.04
C PHE A 107 -5.22 7.50 -19.60
N ASN A 108 -4.49 7.04 -20.61
CA ASN A 108 -3.42 7.78 -21.29
C ASN A 108 -2.33 8.32 -20.33
N PHE A 109 -1.86 7.48 -19.41
CA PHE A 109 -0.69 7.76 -18.58
C PHE A 109 0.35 6.65 -18.68
N LYS A 110 1.55 6.90 -18.20
CA LYS A 110 2.61 5.90 -18.09
C LYS A 110 3.14 5.84 -16.66
N ILE A 111 3.73 4.73 -16.29
CA ILE A 111 4.56 4.61 -15.09
C ILE A 111 5.95 5.13 -15.44
N ASP A 112 6.44 6.08 -14.65
CA ASP A 112 7.76 6.70 -14.88
C ASP A 112 8.88 5.97 -14.12
N ALA A 113 8.56 5.30 -12.99
CA ALA A 113 9.53 4.53 -12.22
C ALA A 113 8.85 3.47 -11.34
N VAL A 114 9.51 2.34 -11.18
CA VAL A 114 9.16 1.31 -10.21
C VAL A 114 10.28 1.21 -9.20
N ILE A 115 10.02 1.56 -7.95
CA ILE A 115 11.03 1.60 -6.88
C ILE A 115 10.79 0.43 -5.93
N ASN A 116 11.79 -0.44 -5.78
CA ASN A 116 11.73 -1.55 -4.83
C ASN A 116 12.49 -1.22 -3.55
N LEU A 117 11.78 -1.28 -2.41
CA LEU A 117 12.39 -1.15 -1.08
C LEU A 117 12.77 -2.54 -0.59
N ASP A 118 14.07 -2.83 -0.60
CA ASP A 118 14.61 -4.10 -0.12
C ASP A 118 15.04 -3.99 1.34
N ILE A 119 14.49 -4.87 2.18
CA ILE A 119 14.73 -4.89 3.64
C ILE A 119 14.89 -6.34 4.08
N PRO A 120 15.92 -6.66 4.92
CA PRO A 120 16.08 -7.99 5.50
C PRO A 120 14.85 -8.45 6.29
N GLU A 121 14.52 -9.73 6.18
CA GLU A 121 13.29 -10.30 6.74
C GLU A 121 13.22 -10.20 8.27
N ASP A 122 14.35 -10.40 8.95
CA ASP A 122 14.45 -10.27 10.42
C ASP A 122 14.08 -8.87 10.94
N VAL A 123 14.31 -7.84 10.12
CA VAL A 123 13.92 -6.46 10.42
C VAL A 123 12.43 -6.23 10.21
N LEU A 124 11.81 -6.93 9.23
CA LEU A 124 10.41 -6.75 8.88
C LEU A 124 9.47 -7.13 10.02
N VAL A 125 9.70 -8.27 10.67
CA VAL A 125 8.90 -8.75 11.81
C VAL A 125 8.88 -7.70 12.93
N LYS A 126 10.06 -7.20 13.31
CA LYS A 126 10.21 -6.16 14.35
C LYS A 126 9.48 -4.86 13.98
N ARG A 127 9.54 -4.47 12.71
CA ARG A 127 8.85 -3.26 12.23
C ARG A 127 7.34 -3.41 12.21
N LEU A 128 6.82 -4.59 11.88
CA LEU A 128 5.39 -4.84 11.82
C LEU A 128 4.76 -4.95 13.20
N SER A 129 5.39 -5.70 14.13
CA SER A 129 4.89 -5.88 15.49
C SER A 129 4.88 -4.57 16.30
N GLY A 130 5.86 -3.69 16.05
CA GLY A 130 5.95 -2.39 16.73
C GLY A 130 5.12 -1.28 16.10
N ARG A 131 4.46 -1.52 14.96
CA ARG A 131 3.67 -0.48 14.29
C ARG A 131 2.38 -0.18 15.06
N ARG A 132 2.02 1.10 15.05
CA ARG A 132 0.73 1.61 15.53
C ARG A 132 0.15 2.52 14.45
N THR A 133 -1.16 2.48 14.32
CA THR A 133 -1.87 3.29 13.31
C THR A 133 -2.99 4.04 14.00
N CYS A 134 -3.15 5.31 13.69
CA CYS A 134 -4.27 6.08 14.20
C CYS A 134 -5.58 5.57 13.57
N ALA A 135 -6.56 5.28 14.40
CA ALA A 135 -7.87 4.79 13.97
C ALA A 135 -8.65 5.84 13.15
N ASP A 136 -8.41 7.13 13.40
CA ASP A 136 -9.15 8.23 12.76
C ASP A 136 -8.49 8.70 11.46
N CYS A 137 -7.20 9.09 11.51
CA CYS A 137 -6.53 9.72 10.37
C CYS A 137 -5.55 8.79 9.61
N GLY A 138 -5.36 7.54 10.07
CA GLY A 138 -4.50 6.55 9.40
C GLY A 138 -2.98 6.80 9.59
N LYS A 139 -2.56 7.86 10.31
CA LYS A 139 -1.13 8.15 10.54
C LYS A 139 -0.45 6.98 11.21
N SER A 140 0.68 6.55 10.64
CA SER A 140 1.48 5.45 11.17
C SER A 140 2.58 5.95 12.11
N TYR A 141 2.76 5.21 13.20
CA TYR A 141 3.80 5.35 14.21
C TYR A 141 4.51 4.02 14.43
N HIS A 142 5.59 4.05 15.19
CA HIS A 142 6.28 2.85 15.63
C HIS A 142 6.76 3.05 17.05
N ILE A 143 6.52 2.08 17.93
CA ILE A 143 6.83 2.17 19.36
C ILE A 143 8.29 2.49 19.68
N VAL A 144 9.23 2.14 18.76
CA VAL A 144 10.66 2.38 18.92
C VAL A 144 11.20 3.42 17.92
N TYR A 145 10.90 3.25 16.61
CA TYR A 145 11.56 4.03 15.54
C TYR A 145 10.90 5.38 15.25
N ASN A 146 9.62 5.52 15.58
CA ASN A 146 8.86 6.77 15.40
C ASN A 146 7.72 6.81 16.43
N PRO A 147 8.04 6.94 17.73
CA PRO A 147 7.02 6.96 18.78
C PRO A 147 6.19 8.24 18.72
N PRO A 148 4.91 8.20 19.12
CA PRO A 148 4.13 9.40 19.32
C PRO A 148 4.67 10.20 20.52
N LYS A 149 4.39 11.49 20.57
CA LYS A 149 4.75 12.36 21.73
C LYS A 149 4.09 11.89 23.03
N LYS A 150 2.87 11.38 22.94
CA LYS A 150 2.14 10.77 24.05
C LYS A 150 1.74 9.36 23.65
N GLU A 151 2.09 8.37 24.47
CA GLU A 151 1.76 6.98 24.22
C GLU A 151 0.25 6.79 23.97
N GLY A 152 -0.08 6.01 22.92
CA GLY A 152 -1.46 5.71 22.55
C GLY A 152 -2.23 6.84 21.85
N VAL A 153 -1.64 8.05 21.69
CA VAL A 153 -2.33 9.21 21.13
C VAL A 153 -1.66 9.71 19.86
N CYS A 154 -2.44 9.95 18.82
CA CYS A 154 -1.96 10.50 17.56
C CYS A 154 -1.56 11.97 17.68
N ASP A 155 -0.32 12.30 17.27
CA ASP A 155 0.19 13.68 17.29
C ASP A 155 -0.51 14.63 16.29
N VAL A 156 -1.21 14.06 15.29
CA VAL A 156 -1.84 14.84 14.21
C VAL A 156 -3.30 15.22 14.56
N CYS A 157 -4.10 14.25 15.04
CA CYS A 157 -5.53 14.45 15.26
C CYS A 157 -6.01 14.13 16.69
N GLY A 158 -5.11 13.65 17.57
CA GLY A 158 -5.48 13.27 18.94
C GLY A 158 -6.19 11.92 19.06
N GLY A 159 -6.44 11.23 17.94
CA GLY A 159 -7.13 9.93 17.92
C GLY A 159 -6.31 8.81 18.55
N GLU A 160 -6.96 7.68 18.83
CA GLU A 160 -6.34 6.50 19.43
C GLU A 160 -5.39 5.80 18.44
N LEU A 161 -4.24 5.35 18.96
CA LEU A 161 -3.28 4.53 18.21
C LEU A 161 -3.50 3.06 18.52
N THR A 162 -3.84 2.28 17.49
CA THR A 162 -4.12 0.86 17.59
C THR A 162 -3.15 0.04 16.74
N GLN A 163 -3.00 -1.23 17.08
CA GLN A 163 -2.37 -2.20 16.20
C GLN A 163 -3.41 -2.69 15.20
N ARG A 164 -3.00 -2.88 13.93
CA ARG A 164 -3.92 -3.38 12.90
C ARG A 164 -4.24 -4.85 13.13
N SER A 165 -5.42 -5.28 12.71
CA SER A 165 -5.84 -6.69 12.82
C SER A 165 -4.96 -7.65 11.99
N ASP A 166 -4.32 -7.15 10.94
CA ASP A 166 -3.40 -7.90 10.07
C ASP A 166 -1.93 -7.87 10.56
N GLU A 167 -1.71 -7.54 11.84
CA GLU A 167 -0.38 -7.44 12.45
C GLU A 167 -0.23 -8.34 13.70
N SER A 168 -1.09 -9.37 13.84
CA SER A 168 -0.78 -10.48 14.73
C SER A 168 0.44 -11.23 14.21
N GLU A 169 1.14 -11.97 15.09
CA GLU A 169 2.36 -12.70 14.73
C GLU A 169 2.10 -13.67 13.57
N GLU A 170 0.98 -14.39 13.62
CA GLU A 170 0.56 -15.33 12.58
C GLU A 170 0.25 -14.60 11.25
N ALA A 171 -0.49 -13.48 11.31
CA ALA A 171 -0.83 -12.71 10.10
C ALA A 171 0.42 -12.09 9.46
N VAL A 172 1.39 -11.65 10.27
CA VAL A 172 2.68 -11.12 9.77
C VAL A 172 3.43 -12.18 8.98
N GLN A 173 3.51 -13.43 9.48
CA GLN A 173 4.18 -14.51 8.77
C GLN A 173 3.47 -14.82 7.44
N VAL A 174 2.15 -14.95 7.45
CA VAL A 174 1.37 -15.16 6.23
C VAL A 174 1.59 -14.05 5.21
N ARG A 175 1.70 -12.79 5.64
CA ARG A 175 1.98 -11.65 4.75
C ARG A 175 3.36 -11.71 4.12
N ILE A 176 4.38 -12.13 4.88
CA ILE A 176 5.74 -12.30 4.36
C ILE A 176 5.76 -13.44 3.34
N ASP A 177 5.15 -14.58 3.65
CA ASP A 177 5.06 -15.72 2.74
C ASP A 177 4.29 -15.37 1.46
N THR A 178 3.19 -14.65 1.59
CA THR A 178 2.39 -14.16 0.45
C THR A 178 3.20 -13.20 -0.42
N TYR A 179 3.95 -12.27 0.20
CA TYR A 179 4.86 -11.39 -0.53
C TYR A 179 5.91 -12.19 -1.29
N ASN A 180 6.58 -13.13 -0.65
CA ASN A 180 7.63 -13.94 -1.28
C ASN A 180 7.10 -14.75 -2.47
N LYS A 181 5.88 -15.29 -2.38
CA LYS A 181 5.26 -16.10 -3.43
C LYS A 181 4.66 -15.29 -4.57
N GLN A 182 4.00 -14.19 -4.28
CA GLN A 182 3.13 -13.50 -5.26
C GLN A 182 3.68 -12.15 -5.72
N THR A 183 4.35 -11.40 -4.82
CA THR A 183 4.78 -10.03 -5.09
C THR A 183 6.25 -9.94 -5.49
N LYS A 184 7.12 -10.70 -4.83
CA LYS A 184 8.56 -10.71 -5.14
C LYS A 184 8.87 -11.01 -6.61
N PRO A 185 8.15 -11.89 -7.33
CA PRO A 185 8.34 -12.10 -8.76
C PRO A 185 8.15 -10.86 -9.65
N LEU A 186 7.50 -9.82 -9.15
CA LEU A 186 7.40 -8.54 -9.86
C LEU A 186 8.75 -7.83 -10.00
N ILE A 187 9.72 -8.11 -9.13
CA ILE A 187 11.08 -7.56 -9.24
C ILE A 187 11.69 -7.99 -10.57
N ASP A 188 11.65 -9.28 -10.88
CA ASP A 188 12.15 -9.81 -12.15
C ASP A 188 11.34 -9.27 -13.34
N TYR A 189 10.01 -9.22 -13.19
CA TYR A 189 9.11 -8.71 -14.23
C TYR A 189 9.46 -7.27 -14.62
N TYR A 190 9.59 -6.34 -13.66
CA TYR A 190 9.93 -4.95 -13.97
C TYR A 190 11.40 -4.73 -14.31
N THR A 191 12.30 -5.60 -13.83
CA THR A 191 13.71 -5.62 -14.29
C THR A 191 13.80 -5.97 -15.79
N MET A 192 13.05 -6.97 -16.23
CA MET A 192 13.00 -7.37 -17.65
C MET A 192 12.41 -6.28 -18.55
N LEU A 193 11.52 -5.45 -18.02
CA LEU A 193 10.96 -4.30 -18.75
C LEU A 193 11.88 -3.07 -18.71
N GLY A 194 12.95 -3.09 -17.91
CA GLY A 194 13.86 -1.95 -17.75
C GLY A 194 13.22 -0.80 -16.93
N GLU A 195 12.18 -1.07 -16.15
CA GLU A 195 11.41 -0.08 -15.39
C GLU A 195 11.76 -0.06 -13.89
N LEU A 196 12.48 -1.08 -13.38
CA LEU A 196 12.86 -1.19 -11.98
C LEU A 196 14.06 -0.28 -11.65
N THR A 197 13.94 0.42 -10.51
CA THR A 197 14.99 1.25 -9.93
C THR A 197 15.25 0.86 -8.48
#